data_ec37560451ab3c3dd5ca3a3a233cce6f
#
_entry.id   ec37560451ab3c3dd5ca3a3a233cce6f
#
_cell.length_a   1.000
_cell.length_b   1.000
_cell.length_c   1.000
_cell.angle_alpha   90.00
_cell.angle_beta   90.00
_cell.angle_gamma   90.00
#
_symmetry.space_group_name_H-M   'P 1'
#
loop_
_entity.id
_entity.type
_entity.pdbx_description
1 polymer ?
#
loop_
_entity_poly.entity_id
_entity_poly.type
_entity_poly.pdbx_seq_one_letter_code
_entity_poly.pdbx_strand_id
1 'polypeptide(L)'
;EVRLVLAPDHPLAAKTRITPEDLASETLLIYPVQRSRLDVWRHFLQPAGVSPSLKSVDNTLLLIQMVAAPMGIAALPHWVVESFERQGLVVTKTLGEGLWSRLYAAVRDGEQRQPITEAFIRSARNHACDHLPFVKSAERPTYDAPTVRPGSPARL
;
A
#
# COMPACT_ATOMS: atom_id res chain seq x y z
N GLU A 1 7.23 -1.93 -2.06
CA GLU A 1 6.87 -2.72 -0.89
C GLU A 1 5.83 -1.97 -0.06
N VAL A 2 4.83 -2.70 0.43
CA VAL A 2 3.90 -2.25 1.47
C VAL A 2 4.51 -2.62 2.82
N ARG A 3 4.62 -1.64 3.71
CA ARG A 3 5.22 -1.83 5.02
C ARG A 3 4.22 -1.50 6.14
N LEU A 4 4.40 -2.13 7.29
CA LEU A 4 3.68 -1.75 8.49
C LEU A 4 4.24 -0.43 9.02
N VAL A 5 3.37 0.52 9.29
CA VAL A 5 3.69 1.86 9.82
C VAL A 5 3.27 1.90 11.28
N LEU A 6 4.18 2.31 12.16
CA LEU A 6 4.05 2.28 13.60
C LEU A 6 4.51 3.60 14.23
N ALA A 7 3.99 3.93 15.39
CA ALA A 7 4.65 4.94 16.26
C ALA A 7 6.06 4.45 16.65
N PRO A 8 7.04 5.33 16.84
CA PRO A 8 8.42 4.94 17.17
C PRO A 8 8.56 4.12 18.46
N ASP A 9 7.69 4.36 19.43
CA ASP A 9 7.63 3.69 20.74
C ASP A 9 6.69 2.47 20.77
N HIS A 10 6.09 2.10 19.64
CA HIS A 10 5.19 0.96 19.57
C HIS A 10 5.94 -0.36 19.85
N PRO A 11 5.37 -1.30 20.66
CA PRO A 11 6.05 -2.57 20.97
C PRO A 11 6.53 -3.36 19.76
N LEU A 12 5.75 -3.34 18.66
CA LEU A 12 6.13 -4.01 17.41
C LEU A 12 7.32 -3.35 16.70
N ALA A 13 7.70 -2.12 17.07
CA ALA A 13 8.86 -1.45 16.49
C ALA A 13 10.19 -2.13 16.85
N ALA A 14 10.23 -2.89 17.94
CA ALA A 14 11.39 -3.68 18.34
C ALA A 14 11.59 -4.95 17.48
N LYS A 15 10.56 -5.39 16.77
CA LYS A 15 10.64 -6.57 15.90
C LYS A 15 11.35 -6.26 14.58
N THR A 16 12.10 -7.22 14.08
CA THR A 16 12.72 -7.15 12.74
C THR A 16 11.72 -7.46 11.65
N ARG A 17 10.75 -8.32 11.94
CA ARG A 17 9.72 -8.81 11.01
C ARG A 17 8.39 -8.96 11.72
N ILE A 18 7.33 -8.63 11.04
CA ILE A 18 5.96 -8.71 11.55
C ILE A 18 5.28 -9.95 10.97
N THR A 19 4.67 -10.74 11.84
CA THR A 19 3.79 -11.85 11.43
C THR A 19 2.31 -11.42 11.46
N PRO A 20 1.40 -12.15 10.79
CA PRO A 20 -0.02 -11.82 10.85
C PRO A 20 -0.58 -11.82 12.28
N GLU A 21 -0.13 -12.75 13.13
CA GLU A 21 -0.58 -12.92 14.52
C GLU A 21 -0.24 -11.70 15.38
N ASP A 22 0.86 -11.00 15.06
CA ASP A 22 1.24 -9.77 15.74
C ASP A 22 0.19 -8.66 15.60
N LEU A 23 -0.62 -8.73 14.57
CA LEU A 23 -1.66 -7.74 14.26
C LEU A 23 -3.03 -8.10 14.86
N ALA A 24 -3.17 -9.29 15.46
CA ALA A 24 -4.47 -9.80 15.92
C ALA A 24 -5.14 -8.90 16.97
N SER A 25 -4.36 -8.30 17.87
CA SER A 25 -4.84 -7.42 18.94
C SER A 25 -4.77 -5.93 18.61
N GLU A 26 -4.29 -5.60 17.41
CA GLU A 26 -4.05 -4.22 17.00
C GLU A 26 -5.30 -3.58 16.35
N THR A 27 -5.30 -2.23 16.28
CA THR A 27 -6.24 -1.48 15.46
C THR A 27 -5.57 -1.08 14.15
N LEU A 28 -5.99 -1.70 13.05
CA LEU A 28 -5.49 -1.39 11.72
C LEU A 28 -6.29 -0.23 11.11
N LEU A 29 -5.61 0.89 10.88
CA LEU A 29 -6.14 2.04 10.20
C LEU A 29 -6.12 1.79 8.69
N ILE A 30 -7.27 1.91 8.03
CA ILE A 30 -7.44 1.59 6.61
C ILE A 30 -8.18 2.70 5.88
N TYR A 31 -8.03 2.77 4.56
CA TYR A 31 -8.91 3.60 3.73
C TYR A 31 -10.34 3.03 3.69
N PRO A 32 -11.37 3.87 3.41
CA PRO A 32 -12.78 3.47 3.32
C PRO A 32 -13.05 2.69 2.03
N VAL A 33 -12.39 1.56 1.87
CA VAL A 33 -12.53 0.65 0.73
C VAL A 33 -12.86 -0.76 1.21
N GLN A 34 -13.39 -1.58 0.32
CA GLN A 34 -13.63 -2.99 0.63
C GLN A 34 -12.32 -3.69 1.04
N ARG A 35 -12.36 -4.51 2.10
CA ARG A 35 -11.20 -5.25 2.61
C ARG A 35 -10.48 -6.06 1.53
N SER A 36 -11.24 -6.66 0.60
CA SER A 36 -10.72 -7.42 -0.52
C SER A 36 -9.85 -6.61 -1.49
N ARG A 37 -9.85 -5.28 -1.39
CA ARG A 37 -8.99 -4.39 -2.19
C ARG A 37 -7.70 -3.99 -1.48
N LEU A 38 -7.54 -4.35 -0.22
CA LEU A 38 -6.35 -4.07 0.58
C LEU A 38 -5.37 -5.23 0.45
N ASP A 39 -4.16 -4.97 -0.04
CA ASP A 39 -3.12 -6.00 -0.21
C ASP A 39 -2.74 -6.66 1.12
N VAL A 40 -2.68 -5.88 2.22
CA VAL A 40 -2.42 -6.40 3.56
C VAL A 40 -3.50 -7.39 3.99
N TRP A 41 -4.76 -7.16 3.61
CA TRP A 41 -5.84 -8.10 3.91
C TRP A 41 -5.72 -9.36 3.07
N ARG A 42 -5.64 -9.22 1.74
CA ARG A 42 -5.68 -10.34 0.77
C ARG A 42 -4.48 -11.27 0.89
N HIS A 43 -3.30 -10.72 1.09
CA HIS A 43 -2.06 -11.46 0.93
C HIS A 43 -1.32 -11.71 2.25
N PHE A 44 -1.77 -11.08 3.35
CA PHE A 44 -1.09 -11.21 4.63
C PHE A 44 -2.03 -11.70 5.75
N LEU A 45 -3.15 -11.01 5.99
CA LEU A 45 -4.04 -11.33 7.11
C LEU A 45 -5.00 -12.48 6.81
N GLN A 46 -5.71 -12.41 5.68
CA GLN A 46 -6.73 -13.40 5.32
C GLN A 46 -6.19 -14.82 5.18
N PRO A 47 -5.01 -15.08 4.54
CA PRO A 47 -4.45 -16.43 4.47
C PRO A 47 -4.10 -17.02 5.84
N ALA A 48 -3.79 -16.18 6.82
CA ALA A 48 -3.47 -16.58 8.18
C ALA A 48 -4.70 -16.65 9.09
N GLY A 49 -5.90 -16.30 8.62
CA GLY A 49 -7.12 -16.27 9.41
C GLY A 49 -7.15 -15.17 10.48
N VAL A 50 -6.28 -14.17 10.38
CA VAL A 50 -6.16 -13.07 11.35
C VAL A 50 -7.07 -11.90 10.98
N SER A 51 -7.80 -11.37 11.96
CA SER A 51 -8.76 -10.27 11.76
C SER A 51 -8.63 -9.22 12.87
N PRO A 52 -7.73 -8.25 12.71
CA PRO A 52 -7.59 -7.15 13.65
C PRO A 52 -8.82 -6.24 13.67
N SER A 53 -8.94 -5.39 14.69
CA SER A 53 -9.89 -4.28 14.67
C SER A 53 -9.59 -3.33 13.53
N LEU A 54 -10.62 -2.82 12.85
CA LEU A 54 -10.45 -1.91 11.71
C LEU A 54 -11.05 -0.53 12.02
N LYS A 55 -10.33 0.52 11.69
CA LYS A 55 -10.80 1.90 11.74
C LYS A 55 -10.57 2.58 10.42
N SER A 56 -11.64 3.12 9.82
CA SER A 56 -11.57 3.77 8.52
C SER A 56 -11.13 5.22 8.64
N VAL A 57 -10.18 5.63 7.78
CA VAL A 57 -9.63 6.99 7.68
C VAL A 57 -9.51 7.33 6.20
N ASP A 58 -10.12 8.42 5.75
CA ASP A 58 -10.22 8.80 4.34
C ASP A 58 -9.08 9.69 3.84
N ASN A 59 -8.21 10.15 4.74
CA ASN A 59 -7.09 11.03 4.42
C ASN A 59 -5.76 10.42 4.86
N THR A 60 -4.81 10.34 3.95
CA THR A 60 -3.48 9.73 4.19
C THR A 60 -2.70 10.47 5.28
N LEU A 61 -2.71 11.80 5.27
CA LEU A 61 -1.99 12.59 6.26
C LEU A 61 -2.56 12.38 7.66
N LEU A 62 -3.91 12.40 7.77
CA LEU A 62 -4.60 12.12 9.02
C LEU A 62 -4.28 10.69 9.52
N LEU A 63 -4.28 9.71 8.61
CA LEU A 63 -3.95 8.33 8.94
C LEU A 63 -2.54 8.22 9.54
N ILE A 64 -1.55 8.87 8.92
CA ILE A 64 -0.16 8.89 9.42
C ILE A 64 -0.08 9.60 10.78
N GLN A 65 -0.77 10.72 10.97
CA GLN A 65 -0.82 11.42 12.25
C GLN A 65 -1.47 10.56 13.36
N MET A 66 -2.51 9.79 13.02
CA MET A 66 -3.13 8.86 13.98
C MET A 66 -2.19 7.72 14.35
N VAL A 67 -1.37 7.22 13.41
CA VAL A 67 -0.31 6.25 13.73
C VAL A 67 0.73 6.86 14.66
N ALA A 68 1.20 8.07 14.37
CA ALA A 68 2.17 8.79 15.20
C ALA A 68 1.63 9.10 16.62
N ALA A 69 0.32 9.27 16.76
CA ALA A 69 -0.39 9.50 18.02
C ALA A 69 -0.87 8.20 18.71
N PRO A 70 -0.21 7.10 18.62
CA PRO A 70 -0.48 5.68 18.87
C PRO A 70 -1.99 5.29 18.92
N MET A 71 -2.76 5.77 17.95
CA MET A 71 -4.20 5.44 17.82
C MET A 71 -4.46 4.17 17.00
N GLY A 72 -3.41 3.53 16.51
CA GLY A 72 -3.42 2.32 15.71
C GLY A 72 -2.19 2.21 14.81
N ILE A 73 -2.20 1.20 13.97
CA ILE A 73 -1.14 0.89 13.01
C ILE A 73 -1.68 0.98 11.59
N ALA A 74 -0.82 1.09 10.59
CA ALA A 74 -1.26 1.11 9.18
C ALA A 74 -0.34 0.28 8.29
N ALA A 75 -0.85 -0.17 7.14
CA ALA A 75 -0.06 -0.81 6.09
C ALA A 75 -0.10 0.06 4.85
N LEU A 76 1.02 0.68 4.50
CA LEU A 76 1.13 1.64 3.41
C LEU A 76 2.35 1.35 2.52
N PRO A 77 2.30 1.70 1.22
CA PRO A 77 3.50 1.70 0.39
C PRO A 77 4.59 2.59 1.01
N HIS A 78 5.82 2.11 1.06
CA HIS A 78 6.91 2.82 1.76
C HIS A 78 7.12 4.25 1.24
N TRP A 79 7.02 4.46 -0.07
CA TRP A 79 7.20 5.78 -0.67
C TRP A 79 6.18 6.84 -0.18
N VAL A 80 5.04 6.41 0.38
CA VAL A 80 4.04 7.31 0.99
C VAL A 80 4.52 7.85 2.34
N VAL A 81 5.27 7.05 3.08
CA VAL A 81 5.63 7.33 4.48
C VAL A 81 7.09 7.69 4.68
N GLU A 82 7.93 7.55 3.67
CA GLU A 82 9.38 7.76 3.73
C GLU A 82 9.77 9.11 4.37
N SER A 83 9.09 10.20 3.97
CA SER A 83 9.38 11.53 4.52
C SER A 83 9.07 11.65 6.00
N PHE A 84 8.03 10.99 6.47
CA PHE A 84 7.64 10.95 7.88
C PHE A 84 8.56 10.06 8.71
N GLU A 85 9.02 8.95 8.12
CA GLU A 85 10.01 8.06 8.74
C GLU A 85 11.35 8.78 8.90
N ARG A 86 11.82 9.52 7.89
CA ARG A 86 13.05 10.34 7.99
C ARG A 86 12.96 11.45 9.03
N GLN A 87 11.76 11.95 9.32
CA GLN A 87 11.50 12.93 10.38
C GLN A 87 11.35 12.28 11.76
N GLY A 88 11.41 10.95 11.86
CA GLY A 88 11.23 10.22 13.11
C GLY A 88 9.80 10.22 13.66
N LEU A 89 8.81 10.60 12.82
CA LEU A 89 7.42 10.65 13.23
C LEU A 89 6.80 9.24 13.31
N VAL A 90 7.24 8.35 12.44
CA VAL A 90 6.83 6.95 12.38
C VAL A 90 8.04 6.07 12.10
N VAL A 91 7.91 4.78 12.33
CA VAL A 91 8.85 3.75 11.90
C VAL A 91 8.14 2.74 11.01
N THR A 92 8.88 2.09 10.12
CA THR A 92 8.31 1.07 9.24
C THR A 92 8.91 -0.32 9.48
N LYS A 93 8.09 -1.36 9.31
CA LYS A 93 8.51 -2.77 9.43
C LYS A 93 8.04 -3.59 8.24
N THR A 94 8.83 -4.59 7.88
CA THR A 94 8.48 -5.54 6.83
C THR A 94 7.38 -6.48 7.29
N LEU A 95 6.36 -6.68 6.46
CA LEU A 95 5.28 -7.64 6.67
C LEU A 95 5.71 -9.00 6.09
N GLY A 96 5.88 -10.00 6.95
CA GLY A 96 6.34 -11.34 6.56
C GLY A 96 7.67 -11.32 5.79
N GLU A 97 7.71 -11.97 4.65
CA GLU A 97 8.86 -11.98 3.73
C GLU A 97 8.90 -10.76 2.78
N GLY A 98 8.01 -9.79 3.00
CA GLY A 98 7.83 -8.62 2.15
C GLY A 98 6.51 -8.65 1.39
N LEU A 99 5.66 -7.68 1.64
CA LEU A 99 4.39 -7.53 0.95
C LEU A 99 4.54 -6.51 -0.18
N TRP A 100 4.29 -6.96 -1.41
CA TRP A 100 4.45 -6.13 -2.60
C TRP A 100 3.12 -5.81 -3.25
N SER A 101 2.86 -4.53 -3.47
CA SER A 101 1.73 -4.04 -4.25
C SER A 101 2.19 -3.64 -5.65
N ARG A 102 1.29 -3.75 -6.64
CA ARG A 102 1.57 -3.32 -8.02
C ARG A 102 0.94 -1.97 -8.28
N LEU A 103 1.73 -1.06 -8.82
CA LEU A 103 1.26 0.22 -9.33
C LEU A 103 1.15 0.14 -10.85
N TYR A 104 0.02 0.59 -11.38
CA TYR A 104 -0.28 0.55 -12.81
C TYR A 104 -0.49 1.97 -13.35
N ALA A 105 0.03 2.23 -14.53
CA ALA A 105 -0.37 3.39 -15.30
C ALA A 105 -1.59 3.03 -16.16
N ALA A 106 -2.71 3.71 -15.93
CA ALA A 106 -3.91 3.56 -16.74
C ALA A 106 -3.94 4.65 -17.82
N VAL A 107 -4.20 4.25 -19.06
CA VAL A 107 -4.36 5.14 -20.21
C VAL A 107 -5.68 4.83 -20.93
N ARG A 108 -6.18 5.79 -21.70
CA ARG A 108 -7.38 5.54 -22.52
C ARG A 108 -7.05 4.51 -23.60
N ASP A 109 -8.09 3.76 -23.99
CA ASP A 109 -7.94 2.80 -25.07
C ASP A 109 -7.54 3.51 -26.38
N GLY A 110 -6.56 2.94 -27.08
CA GLY A 110 -5.96 3.53 -28.28
C GLY A 110 -4.85 4.57 -28.03
N GLU A 111 -4.69 5.11 -26.81
CA GLU A 111 -3.65 6.10 -26.49
C GLU A 111 -2.33 5.49 -25.99
N GLN A 112 -2.30 4.20 -25.72
CA GLN A 112 -1.13 3.51 -25.14
C GLN A 112 0.10 3.54 -26.04
N ARG A 113 -0.08 3.72 -27.36
CA ARG A 113 1.02 3.80 -28.35
C ARG A 113 1.37 5.23 -28.76
N GLN A 114 0.75 6.24 -28.17
CA GLN A 114 1.12 7.63 -28.46
C GLN A 114 2.54 7.90 -27.92
N PRO A 115 3.42 8.54 -28.68
CA PRO A 115 4.81 8.79 -28.28
C PRO A 115 4.93 9.50 -26.92
N ILE A 116 4.05 10.46 -26.65
CA ILE A 116 4.04 11.18 -25.38
C ILE A 116 3.66 10.28 -24.21
N THR A 117 2.66 9.39 -24.38
CA THR A 117 2.22 8.43 -23.38
C THR A 117 3.34 7.44 -23.05
N GLU A 118 3.98 6.89 -24.08
CA GLU A 118 5.11 5.98 -23.91
C GLU A 118 6.31 6.65 -23.23
N ALA A 119 6.63 7.87 -23.63
CA ALA A 119 7.72 8.66 -23.03
C ALA A 119 7.44 8.94 -21.55
N PHE A 120 6.21 9.35 -21.21
CA PHE A 120 5.79 9.59 -19.83
C PHE A 120 5.89 8.34 -18.98
N ILE A 121 5.30 7.21 -19.43
CA ILE A 121 5.31 5.94 -18.67
C ILE A 121 6.76 5.47 -18.46
N ARG A 122 7.61 5.55 -19.47
CA ARG A 122 9.02 5.19 -19.35
C ARG A 122 9.76 6.07 -18.36
N SER A 123 9.59 7.39 -18.46
CA SER A 123 10.21 8.35 -17.54
C SER A 123 9.74 8.14 -16.11
N ALA A 124 8.43 8.00 -15.89
CA ALA A 124 7.85 7.76 -14.56
C ALA A 124 8.35 6.45 -13.95
N ARG A 125 8.45 5.38 -14.75
CA ARG A 125 8.98 4.08 -14.29
C ARG A 125 10.45 4.19 -13.88
N ASN A 126 11.28 4.77 -14.74
CA ASN A 126 12.71 4.92 -14.46
C ASN A 126 12.91 5.76 -13.20
N HIS A 127 12.25 6.93 -13.13
CA HIS A 127 12.34 7.79 -11.95
C HIS A 127 11.91 7.09 -10.67
N ALA A 128 10.80 6.36 -10.70
CA ALA A 128 10.32 5.63 -9.52
C ALA A 128 11.30 4.53 -9.08
N CYS A 129 11.90 3.79 -10.03
CA CYS A 129 12.85 2.73 -9.69
C CYS A 129 14.19 3.28 -9.20
N ASP A 130 14.62 4.42 -9.73
CA ASP A 130 15.94 5.01 -9.42
C ASP A 130 15.94 5.84 -8.12
N HIS A 131 14.80 6.41 -7.74
CA HIS A 131 14.72 7.41 -6.65
C HIS A 131 13.81 7.02 -5.49
N LEU A 132 12.88 6.07 -5.67
CA LEU A 132 11.99 5.67 -4.59
C LEU A 132 12.47 4.36 -3.94
N PRO A 133 12.77 4.37 -2.64
CA PRO A 133 13.17 3.15 -1.94
C PRO A 133 12.03 2.13 -1.97
N PHE A 134 12.39 0.85 -2.02
CA PHE A 134 11.46 -0.28 -2.06
C PHE A 134 10.48 -0.26 -3.26
N VAL A 135 10.87 0.39 -4.37
CA VAL A 135 10.19 0.30 -5.66
C VAL A 135 11.05 -0.56 -6.60
N LYS A 136 10.43 -1.47 -7.31
CA LYS A 136 11.07 -2.36 -8.28
C LYS A 136 10.31 -2.32 -9.60
N SER A 137 11.01 -2.43 -10.72
CA SER A 137 10.37 -2.66 -12.00
C SER A 137 9.67 -4.02 -11.96
N ALA A 138 8.35 -4.04 -12.20
CA ALA A 138 7.66 -5.30 -12.40
C ALA A 138 8.00 -5.84 -13.80
N GLU A 139 8.30 -7.13 -13.91
CA GLU A 139 8.24 -7.82 -15.18
C GLU A 139 6.84 -7.62 -15.78
N ARG A 140 6.77 -7.43 -17.11
CA ARG A 140 5.48 -7.16 -17.79
C ARG A 140 4.47 -8.22 -17.39
N PRO A 141 3.39 -7.87 -16.66
CA PRO A 141 2.33 -8.84 -16.47
C PRO A 141 1.66 -9.07 -17.82
N THR A 142 1.37 -10.30 -18.14
CA THR A 142 0.23 -10.60 -19.00
C THR A 142 -1.00 -10.12 -18.24
N TYR A 143 -1.42 -8.90 -18.51
CA TYR A 143 -2.59 -8.31 -17.90
C TYR A 143 -3.81 -8.85 -18.65
N ASP A 144 -4.46 -9.85 -18.07
CA ASP A 144 -5.86 -10.12 -18.35
C ASP A 144 -6.66 -8.94 -17.76
N ALA A 145 -6.95 -7.96 -18.61
CA ALA A 145 -7.82 -6.87 -18.24
C ALA A 145 -9.15 -7.46 -17.72
N PRO A 146 -9.60 -7.10 -16.51
CA PRO A 146 -10.95 -7.44 -16.12
C PRO A 146 -11.84 -6.79 -17.19
N THR A 147 -12.60 -7.61 -17.90
CA THR A 147 -13.61 -7.16 -18.85
C THR A 147 -14.60 -6.30 -18.09
N VAL A 148 -14.40 -4.98 -18.12
CA VAL A 148 -15.41 -4.02 -17.70
C VAL A 148 -16.55 -4.16 -18.68
N ARG A 149 -17.60 -4.86 -18.27
CA ARG A 149 -18.84 -4.90 -19.05
C ARG A 149 -19.36 -3.46 -19.15
N PRO A 150 -19.53 -2.90 -20.35
CA PRO A 150 -20.18 -1.61 -20.49
C PRO A 150 -21.62 -1.76 -20.01
N GLY A 151 -22.04 -1.02 -19.00
CA GLY A 151 -23.45 -0.93 -18.64
C GLY A 151 -23.84 -1.14 -17.18
N SER A 152 -22.97 -0.94 -16.19
CA SER A 152 -23.44 -0.86 -14.80
C SER A 152 -23.43 0.60 -14.36
N PRO A 153 -24.62 1.23 -14.10
CA PRO A 153 -24.66 2.60 -13.61
C PRO A 153 -24.04 2.66 -12.21
N ALA A 154 -23.15 3.62 -12.00
CA ALA A 154 -22.64 3.96 -10.69
C ALA A 154 -23.83 4.29 -9.78
N ARG A 155 -24.05 3.52 -8.74
CA ARG A 155 -24.88 3.94 -7.61
C ARG A 155 -24.05 4.86 -6.74
N LEU A 156 -24.50 6.08 -6.65
CA LEU A 156 -24.06 7.10 -5.71
C LEU A 156 -24.27 6.63 -4.27
#